data_8393202a853ebfbac890dc9edf388581
#
_entry.id   8393202a853ebfbac890dc9edf388581
#
_cell.length_a   1.000
_cell.length_b   1.000
_cell.length_c   1.000
_cell.angle_alpha   90.00
_cell.angle_beta   90.00
_cell.angle_gamma   90.00
#
_symmetry.space_group_name_H-M   'P 1'
#
loop_
_entity.id
_entity.type
_entity.pdbx_description
1 polymer ?
#
loop_
_entity_poly.entity_id
_entity_poly.type
_entity_poly.pdbx_seq_one_letter_code
_entity_poly.pdbx_strand_id
1 'polypeptide(L)'
;MYFVGTSTKGETAGWTIWWQIDDQMRVRTGKLMAYKEDGHRNKDLRYSFNFVHAMLAKAGQWDSNAYEYKGCLFGLHLVDAFKDAEICIVESEKSALICQAFCDPNKRLWMATAGKSALKRERLHPLIDRNRYIVLYPDYDGHEEWVAAAERIDYPRLSVSEQVRKYHIPADGDKADMADIMLRLVCAPQETEAEKACRLLGLQEIHEGVATLIDKLDLTID
;
A
#
# COMPACT_ATOMS: atom_id res chain seq x y z
N MET A 1 12.87 5.84 6.13
CA MET A 1 12.85 5.39 4.74
C MET A 1 11.85 6.23 3.92
N TYR A 2 10.53 6.03 4.03
CA TYR A 2 9.56 6.91 3.38
C TYR A 2 9.39 8.23 4.13
N PHE A 3 9.15 9.31 3.40
CA PHE A 3 8.86 10.60 4.00
C PHE A 3 7.35 10.78 4.14
N VAL A 4 6.91 10.76 5.39
CA VAL A 4 5.51 10.99 5.78
C VAL A 4 5.49 12.15 6.76
N GLY A 5 4.56 13.06 6.61
CA GLY A 5 4.41 14.22 7.47
C GLY A 5 2.99 14.37 8.00
N THR A 6 2.79 15.38 8.83
CA THR A 6 1.48 15.77 9.34
C THR A 6 1.26 17.26 9.11
N SER A 7 0.11 17.61 8.57
CA SER A 7 -0.32 19.01 8.46
C SER A 7 -0.63 19.57 9.86
N THR A 8 -0.08 20.73 10.18
CA THR A 8 -0.18 21.29 11.53
C THR A 8 -1.11 22.49 11.64
N LYS A 9 -1.62 23.01 10.50
CA LYS A 9 -2.39 24.27 10.48
C LYS A 9 -3.61 24.20 9.54
N GLY A 10 -4.58 25.08 9.80
CA GLY A 10 -5.77 25.28 8.98
C GLY A 10 -6.72 24.08 8.95
N GLU A 11 -7.55 24.01 7.92
CA GLU A 11 -8.59 22.98 7.75
C GLU A 11 -8.04 21.56 7.61
N THR A 12 -6.76 21.42 7.28
CA THR A 12 -6.08 20.13 7.12
C THR A 12 -5.23 19.74 8.33
N ALA A 13 -5.33 20.45 9.45
CA ALA A 13 -4.58 20.09 10.66
C ALA A 13 -4.85 18.64 11.08
N GLY A 14 -3.79 17.88 11.38
CA GLY A 14 -3.87 16.47 11.70
C GLY A 14 -3.87 15.53 10.50
N TRP A 15 -4.00 16.04 9.26
CA TRP A 15 -3.97 15.17 8.08
C TRP A 15 -2.56 14.66 7.79
N THR A 16 -2.47 13.41 7.36
CA THR A 16 -1.22 12.79 6.92
C THR A 16 -0.78 13.37 5.58
N ILE A 17 0.50 13.69 5.44
CA ILE A 17 1.11 14.15 4.18
C ILE A 17 2.01 13.05 3.64
N TRP A 18 1.67 12.53 2.47
CA TRP A 18 2.43 11.56 1.71
C TRP A 18 3.29 12.30 0.69
N TRP A 19 4.59 12.48 1.00
CA TRP A 19 5.47 13.24 0.13
C TRP A 19 5.87 12.46 -1.11
N GLN A 20 5.62 13.02 -2.28
CA GLN A 20 6.12 12.52 -3.56
C GLN A 20 7.47 13.15 -3.82
N ILE A 21 8.53 12.34 -3.70
CA ILE A 21 9.91 12.73 -3.90
C ILE A 21 10.46 11.90 -5.05
N ASP A 22 11.04 12.56 -6.04
CA ASP A 22 11.56 11.88 -7.22
C ASP A 22 12.93 11.23 -6.97
N ASP A 23 13.44 10.52 -7.96
CA ASP A 23 14.72 9.82 -7.95
C ASP A 23 15.95 10.75 -7.89
N GLN A 24 15.74 12.06 -7.98
CA GLN A 24 16.78 13.09 -7.76
C GLN A 24 16.60 13.81 -6.41
N MET A 25 15.83 13.23 -5.48
CA MET A 25 15.54 13.79 -4.16
C MET A 25 14.82 15.14 -4.18
N ARG A 26 14.10 15.46 -5.26
CA ARG A 26 13.30 16.69 -5.36
C ARG A 26 11.88 16.40 -4.90
N VAL A 27 11.35 17.21 -4.01
CA VAL A 27 9.95 17.15 -3.60
C VAL A 27 9.07 17.66 -4.75
N ARG A 28 8.22 16.79 -5.29
CA ARG A 28 7.32 17.12 -6.40
C ARG A 28 5.97 17.64 -5.88
N THR A 29 5.46 17.05 -4.84
CA THR A 29 4.26 17.46 -4.10
C THR A 29 4.13 16.62 -2.82
N GLY A 30 3.06 16.87 -2.07
CA GLY A 30 2.55 15.99 -1.02
C GLY A 30 1.05 15.78 -1.24
N LYS A 31 0.57 14.56 -1.06
CA LYS A 31 -0.86 14.26 -0.99
C LYS A 31 -1.27 14.24 0.47
N LEU A 32 -2.18 15.15 0.83
CA LEU A 32 -2.77 15.18 2.17
C LEU A 32 -3.97 14.24 2.20
N MET A 33 -4.09 13.47 3.25
CA MET A 33 -5.21 12.55 3.45
C MET A 33 -5.68 12.59 4.90
N ALA A 34 -6.99 12.77 5.08
CA ALA A 34 -7.64 12.63 6.37
C ALA A 34 -7.97 11.16 6.63
N TYR A 35 -7.52 10.65 7.76
CA TYR A 35 -7.85 9.31 8.24
C TYR A 35 -8.67 9.39 9.52
N LYS A 36 -9.48 8.36 9.78
CA LYS A 36 -10.11 8.08 11.06
C LYS A 36 -9.11 7.34 11.98
N GLU A 37 -9.46 7.16 13.25
CA GLU A 37 -8.64 6.44 14.22
C GLU A 37 -8.39 4.98 13.82
N ASP A 38 -9.33 4.37 13.09
CA ASP A 38 -9.23 3.02 12.53
C ASP A 38 -8.30 2.94 11.30
N GLY A 39 -7.68 4.06 10.89
CA GLY A 39 -6.81 4.14 9.72
C GLY A 39 -7.52 4.17 8.38
N HIS A 40 -8.86 4.14 8.33
CA HIS A 40 -9.60 4.32 7.10
C HIS A 40 -9.72 5.79 6.71
N ARG A 41 -9.80 6.04 5.40
CA ARG A 41 -10.03 7.39 4.88
C ARG A 41 -11.29 7.99 5.49
N ASN A 42 -11.19 9.21 6.03
CA ASN A 42 -12.33 9.91 6.61
C ASN A 42 -13.25 10.46 5.51
N LYS A 43 -14.27 9.68 5.13
CA LYS A 43 -15.27 10.04 4.11
C LYS A 43 -16.38 10.94 4.65
N ASP A 44 -16.43 11.20 5.96
CA ASP A 44 -17.45 12.07 6.57
C ASP A 44 -17.16 13.55 6.30
N LEU A 45 -15.92 13.87 5.93
CA LEU A 45 -15.52 15.19 5.50
C LEU A 45 -15.96 15.44 4.05
N ARG A 46 -16.38 16.69 3.77
CA ARG A 46 -16.69 17.12 2.40
C ARG A 46 -15.52 16.87 1.44
N TYR A 47 -14.30 17.10 1.91
CA TYR A 47 -13.05 16.78 1.22
C TYR A 47 -12.15 16.06 2.21
N SER A 48 -11.70 14.88 1.89
CA SER A 48 -10.83 14.03 2.73
C SER A 48 -9.42 13.90 2.17
N PHE A 49 -9.12 14.60 1.07
CA PHE A 49 -7.77 14.67 0.51
C PHE A 49 -7.53 16.02 -0.18
N ASN A 50 -6.27 16.39 -0.29
CA ASN A 50 -5.80 17.56 -1.02
C ASN A 50 -4.36 17.33 -1.49
N PHE A 51 -3.82 18.25 -2.27
CA PHE A 51 -2.42 18.23 -2.69
C PHE A 51 -1.73 19.54 -2.31
N VAL A 52 -0.46 19.44 -1.86
CA VAL A 52 0.34 20.61 -1.47
C VAL A 52 0.41 21.64 -2.61
N HIS A 53 0.69 21.21 -3.85
CA HIS A 53 0.75 22.12 -5.01
C HIS A 53 -0.59 22.85 -5.24
N ALA A 54 -1.73 22.19 -5.08
CA ALA A 54 -3.04 22.79 -5.23
C ALA A 54 -3.32 23.82 -4.11
N MET A 55 -2.88 23.53 -2.89
CA MET A 55 -2.99 24.48 -1.76
C MET A 55 -2.10 25.70 -1.99
N LEU A 56 -0.87 25.53 -2.46
CA LEU A 56 0.04 26.61 -2.80
C LEU A 56 -0.49 27.47 -3.95
N ALA A 57 -1.07 26.85 -4.98
CA ALA A 57 -1.73 27.59 -6.07
C ALA A 57 -2.90 28.44 -5.57
N LYS A 58 -3.77 27.87 -4.72
CA LYS A 58 -4.88 28.61 -4.09
C LYS A 58 -4.39 29.78 -3.20
N ALA A 59 -3.23 29.61 -2.57
CA ALA A 59 -2.61 30.65 -1.74
C ALA A 59 -1.81 31.69 -2.55
N GLY A 60 -1.76 31.60 -3.88
CA GLY A 60 -0.96 32.47 -4.74
C GLY A 60 0.56 32.26 -4.63
N GLN A 61 0.98 31.14 -4.04
CA GLN A 61 2.41 30.77 -3.84
C GLN A 61 2.94 29.80 -4.89
N TRP A 62 2.10 29.40 -5.84
CA TRP A 62 2.44 28.54 -6.97
C TRP A 62 1.83 29.13 -8.24
N ASP A 63 2.68 29.48 -9.19
CA ASP A 63 2.23 29.89 -10.53
C ASP A 63 2.11 28.66 -11.43
N SER A 64 0.89 28.22 -11.67
CA SER A 64 0.59 27.07 -12.55
C SER A 64 0.93 27.33 -14.02
N ASN A 65 1.09 28.59 -14.43
CA ASN A 65 1.48 28.96 -15.78
C ASN A 65 3.00 28.89 -15.98
N ALA A 66 3.77 29.14 -14.90
CA ALA A 66 5.23 29.10 -14.91
C ALA A 66 5.78 27.70 -14.60
N TYR A 67 5.03 26.87 -13.87
CA TYR A 67 5.52 25.56 -13.40
C TYR A 67 4.51 24.45 -13.66
N GLU A 68 4.82 23.56 -14.58
CA GLU A 68 4.04 22.35 -14.80
C GLU A 68 4.22 21.36 -13.64
N TYR A 69 3.11 20.91 -13.06
CA TYR A 69 3.14 19.85 -12.06
C TYR A 69 3.45 18.49 -12.70
N LYS A 70 4.57 17.89 -12.29
CA LYS A 70 4.95 16.53 -12.67
C LYS A 70 5.02 15.65 -11.42
N GLY A 71 3.93 14.94 -11.12
CA GLY A 71 3.92 13.98 -10.02
C GLY A 71 4.79 12.76 -10.32
N CYS A 72 5.28 12.12 -9.26
CA CYS A 72 6.02 10.87 -9.33
C CYS A 72 5.38 9.81 -8.44
N LEU A 73 5.90 8.57 -8.49
CA LEU A 73 5.48 7.54 -7.56
C LEU A 73 5.87 7.92 -6.12
N PHE A 74 5.01 7.62 -5.17
CA PHE A 74 5.40 7.63 -3.77
C PHE A 74 6.45 6.53 -3.53
N GLY A 75 7.55 6.87 -2.87
CA GLY A 75 8.66 5.95 -2.66
C GLY A 75 9.72 5.93 -3.76
N LEU A 76 9.56 6.69 -4.87
CA LEU A 76 10.49 6.69 -6.01
C LEU A 76 11.93 7.06 -5.61
N HIS A 77 12.11 7.98 -4.64
CA HIS A 77 13.42 8.39 -4.12
C HIS A 77 14.26 7.24 -3.53
N LEU A 78 13.66 6.08 -3.27
CA LEU A 78 14.33 4.91 -2.72
C LEU A 78 14.93 4.00 -3.80
N VAL A 79 14.64 4.26 -5.08
CA VAL A 79 14.96 3.36 -6.20
C VAL A 79 16.46 3.06 -6.32
N ASP A 80 17.32 4.03 -6.04
CA ASP A 80 18.78 3.88 -6.13
C ASP A 80 19.42 3.34 -4.85
N ALA A 81 18.70 3.41 -3.71
CA ALA A 81 19.13 2.79 -2.46
C ALA A 81 18.92 1.27 -2.47
N PHE A 82 17.90 0.79 -3.20
CA PHE A 82 17.53 -0.63 -3.29
C PHE A 82 17.56 -1.11 -4.74
N LYS A 83 18.76 -1.13 -5.33
CA LYS A 83 18.98 -1.34 -6.77
C LYS A 83 18.51 -2.68 -7.29
N ASP A 84 18.59 -3.73 -6.48
CA ASP A 84 18.29 -5.10 -6.88
C ASP A 84 16.86 -5.55 -6.49
N ALA A 85 16.15 -4.74 -5.72
CA ALA A 85 14.80 -5.06 -5.27
C ALA A 85 13.79 -5.10 -6.42
N GLU A 86 12.87 -6.05 -6.42
CA GLU A 86 11.66 -6.02 -7.26
C GLU A 86 10.80 -4.81 -6.86
N ILE A 87 10.34 -4.04 -7.82
CA ILE A 87 9.47 -2.90 -7.55
C ILE A 87 8.02 -3.37 -7.52
N CYS A 88 7.37 -3.21 -6.38
CA CYS A 88 5.96 -3.53 -6.18
C CYS A 88 5.15 -2.24 -6.14
N ILE A 89 4.11 -2.11 -6.97
CA ILE A 89 3.32 -0.88 -7.08
C ILE A 89 1.87 -1.17 -6.70
N VAL A 90 1.34 -0.38 -5.76
CA VAL A 90 -0.07 -0.34 -5.33
C VAL A 90 -0.71 1.01 -5.66
N GLU A 91 -2.02 1.14 -5.42
CA GLU A 91 -2.73 2.40 -5.67
C GLU A 91 -2.45 3.45 -4.60
N SER A 92 -2.48 3.07 -3.32
CA SER A 92 -2.44 4.00 -2.20
C SER A 92 -1.08 4.02 -1.51
N GLU A 93 -0.68 5.20 -1.05
CA GLU A 93 0.55 5.43 -0.30
C GLU A 93 0.54 4.68 1.04
N LYS A 94 -0.62 4.62 1.71
CA LYS A 94 -0.81 3.87 2.94
C LYS A 94 -0.54 2.38 2.72
N SER A 95 -1.09 1.83 1.66
CA SER A 95 -0.90 0.41 1.30
C SER A 95 0.55 0.09 0.99
N ALA A 96 1.26 0.97 0.26
CA ALA A 96 2.69 0.80 0.02
C ALA A 96 3.51 0.77 1.33
N LEU A 97 3.19 1.67 2.27
CA LEU A 97 3.88 1.72 3.56
C LEU A 97 3.61 0.46 4.40
N ILE A 98 2.35 0.01 4.47
CA ILE A 98 1.97 -1.21 5.19
C ILE A 98 2.65 -2.43 4.57
N CYS A 99 2.56 -2.62 3.26
CA CYS A 99 3.21 -3.74 2.57
C CYS A 99 4.73 -3.74 2.79
N GLN A 100 5.36 -2.56 2.80
CA GLN A 100 6.79 -2.46 3.08
C GLN A 100 7.16 -2.87 4.52
N ALA A 101 6.29 -2.63 5.50
CA ALA A 101 6.54 -3.01 6.89
C ALA A 101 6.69 -4.53 7.07
N PHE A 102 6.10 -5.32 6.17
CA PHE A 102 6.19 -6.80 6.17
C PHE A 102 7.22 -7.35 5.18
N CYS A 103 7.95 -6.50 4.46
CA CYS A 103 8.89 -6.94 3.42
C CYS A 103 10.29 -6.37 3.63
N ASP A 104 11.31 -7.18 3.36
CA ASP A 104 12.70 -6.72 3.24
C ASP A 104 12.82 -5.78 2.03
N PRO A 105 13.20 -4.51 2.21
CA PRO A 105 13.31 -3.55 1.13
C PRO A 105 14.40 -3.89 0.11
N ASN A 106 15.37 -4.73 0.45
CA ASN A 106 16.37 -5.25 -0.49
C ASN A 106 15.80 -6.29 -1.46
N LYS A 107 14.68 -6.92 -1.09
CA LYS A 107 13.99 -7.91 -1.93
C LYS A 107 12.83 -7.29 -2.68
N ARG A 108 11.99 -6.50 -1.99
CA ARG A 108 10.80 -5.85 -2.55
C ARG A 108 10.69 -4.43 -2.05
N LEU A 109 10.63 -3.50 -2.99
CA LEU A 109 10.43 -2.09 -2.70
C LEU A 109 9.02 -1.66 -3.14
N TRP A 110 8.20 -1.31 -2.17
CA TRP A 110 6.82 -0.92 -2.40
C TRP A 110 6.70 0.57 -2.72
N MET A 111 5.97 0.88 -3.77
CA MET A 111 5.69 2.24 -4.24
C MET A 111 4.19 2.41 -4.49
N ALA A 112 3.72 3.65 -4.62
CA ALA A 112 2.33 3.90 -4.95
C ALA A 112 2.15 4.93 -6.07
N THR A 113 1.07 4.73 -6.85
CA THR A 113 0.68 5.66 -7.93
C THR A 113 -0.02 6.91 -7.42
N ALA A 114 -0.50 6.92 -6.19
CA ALA A 114 -1.38 7.94 -5.59
C ALA A 114 -2.82 7.96 -6.16
N GLY A 115 -3.26 6.89 -6.79
CA GLY A 115 -4.62 6.68 -7.27
C GLY A 115 -4.69 5.82 -8.52
N LYS A 116 -5.85 5.19 -8.75
CA LYS A 116 -6.11 4.18 -9.77
C LYS A 116 -5.74 4.65 -11.19
N SER A 117 -6.22 5.83 -11.60
CA SER A 117 -5.97 6.41 -12.93
C SER A 117 -4.56 7.01 -13.11
N ALA A 118 -3.74 6.99 -12.06
CA ALA A 118 -2.42 7.60 -12.08
C ALA A 118 -1.32 6.67 -12.63
N LEU A 119 -1.64 5.40 -12.91
CA LEU A 119 -0.73 4.47 -13.56
C LEU A 119 -0.56 4.83 -15.04
N LYS A 120 0.59 5.40 -15.36
CA LYS A 120 0.95 5.84 -16.72
C LYS A 120 2.42 5.56 -16.98
N ARG A 121 2.78 5.31 -18.26
CA ARG A 121 4.16 5.03 -18.68
C ARG A 121 5.15 6.11 -18.22
N GLU A 122 4.74 7.38 -18.30
CA GLU A 122 5.58 8.52 -17.92
C GLU A 122 6.00 8.49 -16.45
N ARG A 123 5.13 8.00 -15.58
CA ARG A 123 5.47 7.83 -14.14
C ARG A 123 6.41 6.67 -13.88
N LEU A 124 6.44 5.68 -14.78
CA LEU A 124 7.30 4.51 -14.70
C LEU A 124 8.64 4.72 -15.40
N HIS A 125 8.84 5.78 -16.19
CA HIS A 125 10.10 6.04 -16.90
C HIS A 125 11.33 5.89 -16.02
N PRO A 126 11.41 6.45 -14.78
CA PRO A 126 12.60 6.29 -13.96
C PRO A 126 12.93 4.83 -13.60
N LEU A 127 11.92 3.97 -13.56
CA LEU A 127 12.07 2.53 -13.32
C LEU A 127 12.42 1.76 -14.60
N ILE A 128 11.78 2.13 -15.71
CA ILE A 128 12.01 1.55 -17.05
C ILE A 128 13.45 1.84 -17.50
N ASP A 129 13.92 3.08 -17.36
CA ASP A 129 15.27 3.50 -17.72
C ASP A 129 16.35 2.77 -16.91
N ARG A 130 16.01 2.36 -15.68
CA ARG A 130 16.86 1.52 -14.83
C ARG A 130 16.68 0.02 -15.06
N ASN A 131 15.87 -0.36 -16.04
CA ASN A 131 15.59 -1.75 -16.41
C ASN A 131 15.07 -2.61 -15.23
N ARG A 132 14.22 -2.01 -14.34
CA ARG A 132 13.70 -2.66 -13.13
C ARG A 132 12.60 -3.66 -13.45
N TYR A 133 12.52 -4.73 -12.66
CA TYR A 133 11.34 -5.58 -12.61
C TYR A 133 10.25 -4.87 -11.83
N ILE A 134 9.05 -4.79 -12.41
CA ILE A 134 7.90 -4.08 -11.84
C ILE A 134 6.72 -5.05 -11.76
N VAL A 135 6.15 -5.17 -10.58
CA VAL A 135 4.93 -5.94 -10.34
C VAL A 135 3.85 -4.99 -9.82
N LEU A 136 2.74 -4.93 -10.52
CA LEU A 136 1.56 -4.16 -10.16
C LEU A 136 0.65 -4.99 -9.26
N TYR A 137 0.20 -4.41 -8.17
CA TYR A 137 -0.76 -5.00 -7.24
C TYR A 137 -2.01 -4.13 -7.18
N PRO A 138 -2.92 -4.27 -8.18
CA PRO A 138 -4.17 -3.53 -8.20
C PRO A 138 -5.07 -3.89 -7.02
N ASP A 139 -5.91 -2.94 -6.61
CA ASP A 139 -7.04 -3.24 -5.74
C ASP A 139 -7.97 -4.24 -6.42
N TYR A 140 -8.76 -5.00 -5.64
CA TYR A 140 -9.61 -6.08 -6.17
C TYR A 140 -10.53 -5.60 -7.30
N ASP A 141 -11.14 -4.42 -7.15
CA ASP A 141 -12.04 -3.81 -8.15
C ASP A 141 -11.29 -3.12 -9.31
N GLY A 142 -9.96 -2.99 -9.23
CA GLY A 142 -9.10 -2.29 -10.19
C GLY A 142 -8.33 -3.18 -11.14
N HIS A 143 -8.40 -4.50 -10.97
CA HIS A 143 -7.50 -5.43 -11.65
C HIS A 143 -7.54 -5.34 -13.18
N GLU A 144 -8.72 -5.41 -13.79
CA GLU A 144 -8.86 -5.36 -15.27
C GLU A 144 -8.35 -4.04 -15.85
N GLU A 145 -8.59 -2.94 -15.15
CA GLU A 145 -8.12 -1.62 -15.58
C GLU A 145 -6.58 -1.56 -15.58
N TRP A 146 -5.95 -2.16 -14.57
CA TRP A 146 -4.49 -2.19 -14.47
C TRP A 146 -3.84 -3.19 -15.43
N VAL A 147 -4.51 -4.31 -15.75
CA VAL A 147 -4.09 -5.22 -16.83
C VAL A 147 -4.08 -4.47 -18.15
N ALA A 148 -5.17 -3.81 -18.53
CA ALA A 148 -5.23 -3.01 -19.75
C ALA A 148 -4.23 -1.84 -19.76
N ALA A 149 -3.92 -1.26 -18.59
CA ALA A 149 -2.89 -0.23 -18.48
C ALA A 149 -1.48 -0.80 -18.69
N ALA A 150 -1.19 -1.98 -18.14
CA ALA A 150 0.09 -2.66 -18.31
C ALA A 150 0.36 -3.02 -19.78
N GLU A 151 -0.66 -3.51 -20.50
CA GLU A 151 -0.59 -3.79 -21.93
C GLU A 151 -0.25 -2.52 -22.74
N ARG A 152 -0.89 -1.38 -22.43
CA ARG A 152 -0.59 -0.09 -23.10
C ARG A 152 0.80 0.45 -22.77
N ILE A 153 1.31 0.17 -21.56
CA ILE A 153 2.66 0.57 -21.14
C ILE A 153 3.71 -0.21 -21.95
N ASP A 154 3.43 -1.45 -22.29
CA ASP A 154 4.27 -2.31 -23.14
C ASP A 154 5.74 -2.31 -22.69
N TYR A 155 5.98 -2.83 -21.48
CA TYR A 155 7.32 -2.97 -20.92
C TYR A 155 7.57 -4.44 -20.52
N PRO A 156 8.61 -5.11 -21.10
CA PRO A 156 8.81 -6.56 -20.92
C PRO A 156 9.03 -7.03 -19.48
N ARG A 157 9.39 -6.13 -18.57
CA ARG A 157 9.60 -6.43 -17.15
C ARG A 157 8.50 -5.87 -16.25
N LEU A 158 7.32 -5.64 -16.81
CA LEU A 158 6.10 -5.26 -16.10
C LEU A 158 5.14 -6.43 -16.09
N SER A 159 4.62 -6.76 -14.92
CA SER A 159 3.57 -7.77 -14.75
C SER A 159 2.49 -7.28 -13.80
N VAL A 160 1.33 -7.91 -13.85
CA VAL A 160 0.22 -7.66 -12.93
C VAL A 160 0.03 -8.88 -12.05
N SER A 161 -0.02 -8.66 -10.74
CA SER A 161 -0.16 -9.72 -9.74
C SER A 161 -1.63 -10.13 -9.57
N GLU A 162 -1.88 -11.43 -9.53
CA GLU A 162 -3.18 -12.02 -9.17
C GLU A 162 -3.34 -12.21 -7.64
N GLN A 163 -2.39 -11.80 -6.82
CA GLN A 163 -2.38 -12.14 -5.39
C GLN A 163 -3.58 -11.56 -4.65
N VAL A 164 -3.99 -10.32 -4.92
CA VAL A 164 -5.17 -9.73 -4.29
C VAL A 164 -6.40 -10.58 -4.60
N ARG A 165 -6.62 -10.95 -5.85
CA ARG A 165 -7.75 -11.83 -6.28
C ARG A 165 -7.66 -13.21 -5.65
N LYS A 166 -6.48 -13.81 -5.67
CA LYS A 166 -6.24 -15.18 -5.16
C LYS A 166 -6.51 -15.31 -3.67
N TYR A 167 -6.17 -14.29 -2.89
CA TYR A 167 -6.31 -14.33 -1.43
C TYR A 167 -7.52 -13.54 -0.91
N HIS A 168 -8.27 -12.91 -1.79
CA HIS A 168 -9.51 -12.20 -1.43
C HIS A 168 -10.55 -13.16 -0.84
N ILE A 169 -11.22 -12.68 0.22
CA ILE A 169 -12.42 -13.32 0.79
C ILE A 169 -13.54 -12.27 0.89
N PRO A 170 -14.83 -12.67 0.93
CA PRO A 170 -15.95 -11.72 0.98
C PRO A 170 -15.86 -10.69 2.11
N ALA A 171 -15.25 -11.05 3.24
CA ALA A 171 -15.07 -10.14 4.38
C ALA A 171 -14.11 -8.97 4.09
N ASP A 172 -13.22 -9.09 3.10
CA ASP A 172 -12.28 -8.02 2.72
C ASP A 172 -13.00 -6.88 1.96
N GLY A 173 -14.19 -7.18 1.35
CA GLY A 173 -14.97 -6.22 0.57
C GLY A 173 -14.40 -5.97 -0.84
N ASP A 174 -15.21 -5.33 -1.69
CA ASP A 174 -14.90 -5.16 -3.13
C ASP A 174 -13.71 -4.25 -3.43
N LYS A 175 -13.20 -3.53 -2.43
CA LYS A 175 -12.07 -2.58 -2.55
C LYS A 175 -10.85 -3.01 -1.76
N ALA A 176 -10.76 -4.31 -1.50
CA ALA A 176 -9.59 -4.88 -0.84
C ALA A 176 -8.32 -4.64 -1.64
N ASP A 177 -7.27 -4.29 -0.95
CA ASP A 177 -5.94 -4.10 -1.52
C ASP A 177 -4.92 -5.10 -0.93
N MET A 178 -3.68 -5.04 -1.39
CA MET A 178 -2.63 -5.95 -0.92
C MET A 178 -2.31 -5.74 0.57
N ALA A 179 -2.47 -4.54 1.10
CA ALA A 179 -2.24 -4.27 2.52
C ALA A 179 -3.33 -4.91 3.40
N ASP A 180 -4.59 -4.87 2.96
CA ASP A 180 -5.70 -5.55 3.66
C ASP A 180 -5.44 -7.06 3.73
N ILE A 181 -5.04 -7.67 2.61
CA ILE A 181 -4.67 -9.10 2.56
C ILE A 181 -3.50 -9.40 3.50
N MET A 182 -2.43 -8.62 3.46
CA MET A 182 -1.25 -8.82 4.32
C MET A 182 -1.59 -8.68 5.80
N LEU A 183 -2.32 -7.63 6.17
CA LEU A 183 -2.76 -7.40 7.55
C LEU A 183 -3.59 -8.57 8.05
N ARG A 184 -4.55 -9.03 7.26
CA ARG A 184 -5.38 -10.18 7.63
C ARG A 184 -4.55 -11.45 7.82
N LEU A 185 -3.61 -11.74 6.91
CA LEU A 185 -2.80 -12.95 7.00
C LEU A 185 -1.77 -12.91 8.15
N VAL A 186 -1.23 -11.72 8.48
CA VAL A 186 -0.21 -11.56 9.51
C VAL A 186 -0.84 -11.31 10.88
N CYS A 187 -1.93 -10.54 10.94
CA CYS A 187 -2.61 -10.18 12.18
C CYS A 187 -3.78 -11.13 12.51
N ALA A 188 -4.04 -12.15 11.69
CA ALA A 188 -5.00 -13.18 12.04
C ALA A 188 -4.59 -13.81 13.39
N PRO A 189 -5.53 -14.01 14.32
CA PRO A 189 -5.25 -14.79 15.52
C PRO A 189 -4.61 -16.10 15.08
N GLN A 190 -3.42 -16.39 15.59
CA GLN A 190 -2.83 -17.71 15.35
C GLN A 190 -3.74 -18.73 16.06
N GLU A 191 -4.11 -19.78 15.32
CA GLU A 191 -4.86 -20.91 15.89
C GLU A 191 -4.08 -21.40 17.10
N THR A 192 -4.71 -21.43 18.27
CA THR A 192 -4.12 -22.02 19.47
C THR A 192 -3.92 -23.52 19.26
N GLU A 193 -3.01 -24.14 19.98
CA GLU A 193 -2.81 -25.61 19.90
C GLU A 193 -4.10 -26.36 20.26
N ALA A 194 -4.94 -25.80 21.14
CA ALA A 194 -6.26 -26.35 21.44
C ALA A 194 -7.22 -26.30 20.25
N GLU A 195 -7.29 -25.17 19.53
CA GLU A 195 -8.11 -25.04 18.32
C GLU A 195 -7.61 -25.96 17.20
N LYS A 196 -6.30 -26.06 17.04
CA LYS A 196 -5.65 -26.99 16.10
C LYS A 196 -6.01 -28.45 16.44
N ALA A 197 -5.98 -28.80 17.75
CA ALA A 197 -6.39 -30.11 18.22
C ALA A 197 -7.87 -30.40 17.89
N CYS A 198 -8.78 -29.46 18.14
CA CYS A 198 -10.19 -29.57 17.76
C CYS A 198 -10.36 -29.86 16.26
N ARG A 199 -9.68 -29.11 15.43
CA ARG A 199 -9.74 -29.25 13.97
C ARG A 199 -9.19 -30.59 13.48
N LEU A 200 -8.03 -31.01 13.98
CA LEU A 200 -7.38 -32.26 13.56
C LEU A 200 -8.14 -33.50 14.02
N LEU A 201 -8.72 -33.45 15.23
CA LEU A 201 -9.44 -34.55 15.82
C LEU A 201 -10.95 -34.54 15.47
N GLY A 202 -11.43 -33.54 14.72
CA GLY A 202 -12.84 -33.40 14.37
C GLY A 202 -13.75 -33.11 15.57
N LEU A 203 -13.23 -32.47 16.62
CA LEU A 203 -13.97 -32.11 17.82
C LEU A 203 -14.62 -30.73 17.62
N GLN A 204 -15.81 -30.55 18.22
CA GLN A 204 -16.47 -29.23 18.19
C GLN A 204 -15.81 -28.26 19.21
N GLU A 205 -15.37 -28.77 20.33
CA GLU A 205 -14.69 -28.03 21.39
C GLU A 205 -13.80 -28.95 22.22
N ILE A 206 -12.79 -28.41 22.87
CA ILE A 206 -12.01 -29.10 23.92
C ILE A 206 -12.43 -28.51 25.27
N HIS A 207 -12.61 -29.37 26.27
CA HIS A 207 -12.87 -28.92 27.63
C HIS A 207 -11.80 -27.90 28.08
N GLU A 208 -12.24 -26.81 28.69
CA GLU A 208 -11.38 -25.66 29.06
C GLU A 208 -10.13 -26.07 29.86
N GLY A 209 -10.27 -27.06 30.75
CA GLY A 209 -9.15 -27.60 31.53
C GLY A 209 -8.10 -28.30 30.66
N VAL A 210 -8.49 -28.97 29.58
CA VAL A 210 -7.57 -29.62 28.64
C VAL A 210 -6.89 -28.56 27.74
N ALA A 211 -7.62 -27.57 27.27
CA ALA A 211 -7.07 -26.43 26.54
C ALA A 211 -5.99 -25.72 27.39
N THR A 212 -6.30 -25.45 28.65
CA THR A 212 -5.34 -24.84 29.61
C THR A 212 -4.09 -25.70 29.80
N LEU A 213 -4.19 -27.02 29.81
CA LEU A 213 -3.02 -27.92 29.91
C LEU A 213 -2.18 -27.91 28.66
N ILE A 214 -2.79 -27.92 27.48
CA ILE A 214 -2.08 -27.82 26.20
C ILE A 214 -1.22 -26.56 26.18
N ASP A 215 -1.81 -25.40 26.50
CA ASP A 215 -1.13 -24.12 26.52
C ASP A 215 -0.03 -24.03 27.59
N LYS A 216 -0.32 -24.50 28.83
CA LYS A 216 0.66 -24.43 29.94
C LYS A 216 1.83 -25.37 29.80
N LEU A 217 1.65 -26.47 29.11
CA LEU A 217 2.69 -27.49 28.93
C LEU A 217 3.37 -27.39 27.55
N ASP A 218 3.00 -26.39 26.77
CA ASP A 218 3.53 -26.16 25.41
C ASP A 218 3.45 -27.43 24.55
N LEU A 219 2.30 -28.11 24.62
CA LEU A 219 2.09 -29.36 23.90
C LEU A 219 1.74 -29.03 22.44
N THR A 220 2.44 -29.67 21.51
CA THR A 220 2.16 -29.60 20.07
C THR A 220 1.43 -30.85 19.63
N ILE A 221 0.55 -30.72 18.63
CA ILE A 221 -0.13 -31.83 17.98
C ILE A 221 0.42 -31.92 16.57
N ASP A 222 1.16 -32.99 16.30
CA ASP A 222 1.78 -33.32 15.03
C ASP A 222 0.76 -33.90 14.02
#